data_41deb03bba28997b96dc045a21010ced
#
_entry.id   41deb03bba28997b96dc045a21010ced
#
_cell.length_a   1.000
_cell.length_b   1.000
_cell.length_c   1.000
_cell.angle_alpha   90.00
_cell.angle_beta   90.00
_cell.angle_gamma   90.00
#
_symmetry.space_group_name_H-M   'P 1'
#
loop_
_entity.id
_entity.type
_entity.pdbx_description
1 polymer ?
#
loop_
_entity_poly.entity_id
_entity_poly.type
_entity_poly.pdbx_seq_one_letter_code
_entity_poly.pdbx_strand_id
1 'polypeptide(L)'
;MSSPYSGGNSRAAFSLVELLVVIAIIATLIGLLLPAVQSASEAARRISCASNLRQLALATLVHESATRRLPAGYVSEGGRQPVDPGSRDRPPGTGWGMLIADYLEESALADLYRPAAGIGIGAAENQPVVTASPAVFRCPSDGGPTTPFEVLTESGSRHPSGALLGRSSYVGNAGHAEPWADPVDSWDGLANGPLYRNSWLTLGRVSDGLSKTVFLGEHSQQVSQKAWAGTLPGAASMPSEAFVSSLGSEPDGAATLLLVHSGPAEGEADVIHPPNDPVAHVCQMFSEHRGGCNVALGDGAVRFISEFIDQDVWAALSSIDGGEGIPGDAF
;
A
#
# COMPACT_ATOMS: atom_id res chain seq x y z
N MET A 1 54.83 -66.94 14.01
CA MET A 1 54.80 -66.33 12.68
C MET A 1 53.32 -66.11 12.33
N SER A 2 52.82 -64.93 12.55
CA SER A 2 51.47 -64.54 12.30
C SER A 2 51.43 -63.58 11.10
N SER A 3 50.73 -63.99 10.06
CA SER A 3 50.52 -63.22 8.83
C SER A 3 49.48 -62.18 9.04
N PRO A 4 49.63 -60.90 8.61
CA PRO A 4 48.57 -59.88 8.71
C PRO A 4 47.63 -60.03 7.51
N TYR A 5 46.31 -60.12 7.81
CA TYR A 5 45.23 -59.98 6.82
C TYR A 5 45.19 -58.55 6.32
N SER A 6 45.55 -58.36 5.06
CA SER A 6 45.30 -57.14 4.32
C SER A 6 43.87 -57.14 3.79
N GLY A 7 42.96 -56.47 4.50
CA GLY A 7 41.60 -56.20 4.03
C GLY A 7 41.65 -55.13 2.94
N GLY A 8 41.63 -55.50 1.69
CA GLY A 8 41.50 -54.61 0.55
C GLY A 8 40.09 -54.01 0.51
N ASN A 9 39.95 -52.70 0.83
CA ASN A 9 38.74 -51.92 0.59
C ASN A 9 38.56 -51.82 -0.95
N SER A 10 37.71 -52.63 -1.51
CA SER A 10 37.26 -52.48 -2.90
C SER A 10 36.44 -51.20 -3.02
N ARG A 11 37.05 -50.12 -3.49
CA ARG A 11 36.31 -48.92 -3.93
C ARG A 11 35.47 -49.30 -5.13
N ALA A 12 34.15 -49.38 -4.96
CA ALA A 12 33.23 -49.53 -6.07
C ALA A 12 33.41 -48.31 -7.01
N ALA A 13 33.87 -48.57 -8.24
CA ALA A 13 33.98 -47.52 -9.26
C ALA A 13 32.58 -47.21 -9.80
N PHE A 14 32.16 -45.97 -9.68
CA PHE A 14 30.87 -45.52 -10.20
C PHE A 14 30.94 -45.41 -11.73
N SER A 15 29.97 -45.99 -12.42
CA SER A 15 29.88 -45.93 -13.88
C SER A 15 29.39 -44.53 -14.32
N LEU A 16 29.94 -44.01 -15.41
CA LEU A 16 29.51 -42.73 -16.00
C LEU A 16 27.99 -42.72 -16.32
N VAL A 17 27.46 -43.87 -16.72
CA VAL A 17 26.04 -44.05 -17.02
C VAL A 17 25.18 -43.94 -15.74
N GLU A 18 25.61 -44.53 -14.62
CA GLU A 18 24.91 -44.44 -13.35
C GLU A 18 24.85 -42.98 -12.87
N LEU A 19 25.94 -42.23 -13.01
CA LEU A 19 25.95 -40.79 -12.68
C LEU A 19 25.00 -40.01 -13.59
N LEU A 20 25.00 -40.28 -14.89
CA LEU A 20 24.19 -39.57 -15.88
C LEU A 20 22.69 -39.80 -15.65
N VAL A 21 22.29 -41.05 -15.32
CA VAL A 21 20.89 -41.35 -14.98
C VAL A 21 20.46 -40.65 -13.71
N VAL A 22 21.30 -40.60 -12.68
CA VAL A 22 20.96 -39.92 -11.43
C VAL A 22 20.76 -38.41 -11.65
N ILE A 23 21.66 -37.74 -12.37
CA ILE A 23 21.50 -36.29 -12.65
C ILE A 23 20.28 -36.02 -13.55
N ALA A 24 19.94 -36.91 -14.48
CA ALA A 24 18.76 -36.77 -15.31
C ALA A 24 17.46 -36.87 -14.47
N ILE A 25 17.41 -37.83 -13.53
CA ILE A 25 16.25 -37.95 -12.62
C ILE A 25 16.16 -36.73 -11.72
N ILE A 26 17.25 -36.26 -11.13
CA ILE A 26 17.26 -35.06 -10.29
C ILE A 26 16.82 -33.83 -11.08
N ALA A 27 17.34 -33.66 -12.31
CA ALA A 27 16.97 -32.54 -13.16
C ALA A 27 15.48 -32.54 -13.52
N THR A 28 14.90 -33.69 -13.82
CA THR A 28 13.46 -33.81 -14.11
C THR A 28 12.60 -33.52 -12.86
N LEU A 29 13.01 -34.03 -11.69
CA LEU A 29 12.29 -33.77 -10.43
C LEU A 29 12.33 -32.29 -10.07
N ILE A 30 13.51 -31.67 -10.13
CA ILE A 30 13.64 -30.20 -9.85
C ILE A 30 12.86 -29.39 -10.88
N GLY A 31 12.92 -29.76 -12.16
CA GLY A 31 12.20 -29.07 -13.24
C GLY A 31 10.68 -29.06 -13.05
N LEU A 32 10.11 -30.10 -12.43
CA LEU A 32 8.68 -30.18 -12.11
C LEU A 32 8.32 -29.51 -10.76
N LEU A 33 9.22 -29.62 -9.78
CA LEU A 33 8.95 -29.10 -8.43
C LEU A 33 9.11 -27.58 -8.33
N LEU A 34 10.08 -27.00 -9.06
CA LEU A 34 10.39 -25.56 -8.94
C LEU A 34 9.19 -24.65 -9.26
N PRO A 35 8.46 -24.82 -10.40
CA PRO A 35 7.28 -24.01 -10.70
C PRO A 35 6.15 -24.22 -9.68
N ALA A 36 5.96 -25.44 -9.20
CA ALA A 36 4.92 -25.75 -8.22
C ALA A 36 5.19 -25.07 -6.86
N VAL A 37 6.44 -25.12 -6.39
CA VAL A 37 6.87 -24.47 -5.15
C VAL A 37 6.75 -22.93 -5.24
N GLN A 38 7.13 -22.35 -6.37
CA GLN A 38 7.01 -20.92 -6.60
C GLN A 38 5.53 -20.47 -6.57
N SER A 39 4.65 -21.21 -7.25
CA SER A 39 3.21 -20.91 -7.25
C SER A 39 2.59 -21.06 -5.85
N ALA A 40 2.96 -22.11 -5.12
CA ALA A 40 2.48 -22.30 -3.74
C ALA A 40 2.99 -21.19 -2.80
N SER A 41 4.25 -20.77 -2.95
CA SER A 41 4.83 -19.70 -2.15
C SER A 41 4.16 -18.37 -2.43
N GLU A 42 3.84 -18.05 -3.71
CA GLU A 42 3.12 -16.81 -4.03
C GLU A 42 1.68 -16.84 -3.53
N ALA A 43 0.99 -17.96 -3.64
CA ALA A 43 -0.34 -18.11 -3.05
C ALA A 43 -0.33 -17.88 -1.53
N ALA A 44 0.67 -18.40 -0.83
CA ALA A 44 0.84 -18.17 0.61
C ALA A 44 1.12 -16.69 0.93
N ARG A 45 1.99 -16.02 0.16
CA ARG A 45 2.25 -14.57 0.33
C ARG A 45 0.99 -13.75 0.10
N ARG A 46 0.21 -14.05 -0.96
CA ARG A 46 -1.07 -13.38 -1.24
C ARG A 46 -2.07 -13.52 -0.08
N ILE A 47 -2.18 -14.71 0.51
CA ILE A 47 -3.02 -14.92 1.71
C ILE A 47 -2.53 -14.05 2.87
N SER A 48 -1.22 -13.94 3.08
CA SER A 48 -0.65 -13.09 4.13
C SER A 48 -0.93 -11.60 3.86
N CYS A 49 -0.82 -11.12 2.60
CA CYS A 49 -1.15 -9.75 2.24
C CYS A 49 -2.63 -9.45 2.48
N ALA A 50 -3.53 -10.36 2.08
CA ALA A 50 -4.97 -10.23 2.35
C ALA A 50 -5.29 -10.26 3.86
N SER A 51 -4.55 -11.05 4.66
CA SER A 51 -4.69 -11.08 6.12
C SER A 51 -4.28 -9.76 6.76
N ASN A 52 -3.16 -9.17 6.33
CA ASN A 52 -2.72 -7.85 6.80
C ASN A 52 -3.77 -6.79 6.47
N LEU A 53 -4.24 -6.77 5.23
CA LEU A 53 -5.27 -5.82 4.79
C LEU A 53 -6.56 -5.95 5.60
N ARG A 54 -6.95 -7.20 5.94
CA ARG A 54 -8.10 -7.45 6.83
C ARG A 54 -7.87 -6.89 8.23
N GLN A 55 -6.67 -7.02 8.79
CA GLN A 55 -6.36 -6.45 10.12
C GLN A 55 -6.45 -4.93 10.09
N LEU A 56 -5.93 -4.28 9.04
CA LEU A 56 -6.02 -2.82 8.84
C LEU A 56 -7.49 -2.36 8.72
N ALA A 57 -8.30 -3.09 7.94
CA ALA A 57 -9.72 -2.78 7.79
C ALA A 57 -10.49 -2.95 9.12
N LEU A 58 -10.23 -4.02 9.86
CA LEU A 58 -10.85 -4.22 11.17
C LEU A 58 -10.44 -3.13 12.16
N ALA A 59 -9.16 -2.73 12.20
CA ALA A 59 -8.71 -1.62 13.04
C ALA A 59 -9.39 -0.29 12.67
N THR A 60 -9.63 -0.05 11.36
CA THR A 60 -10.39 1.10 10.87
C THR A 60 -11.84 1.08 11.40
N LEU A 61 -12.51 -0.07 11.39
CA LEU A 61 -13.86 -0.23 11.92
C LEU A 61 -13.91 -0.14 13.46
N VAL A 62 -12.90 -0.65 14.16
CA VAL A 62 -12.80 -0.50 15.62
C VAL A 62 -12.58 0.96 16.00
N HIS A 63 -11.72 1.68 15.26
CA HIS A 63 -11.57 3.14 15.41
C HIS A 63 -12.93 3.85 15.25
N GLU A 64 -13.69 3.53 14.20
CA GLU A 64 -15.03 4.11 14.00
C GLU A 64 -15.97 3.77 15.14
N SER A 65 -15.99 2.54 15.60
CA SER A 65 -16.83 2.11 16.74
C SER A 65 -16.51 2.90 18.02
N ALA A 66 -15.23 3.21 18.26
CA ALA A 66 -14.76 3.95 19.43
C ALA A 66 -15.02 5.46 19.31
N THR A 67 -14.80 6.05 18.14
CA THR A 67 -14.83 7.50 17.91
C THR A 67 -16.10 8.00 17.23
N ARG A 68 -16.91 7.07 16.68
CA ARG A 68 -18.08 7.32 15.82
C ARG A 68 -17.75 8.02 14.51
N ARG A 69 -16.49 7.94 14.10
CA ARG A 69 -16.01 8.46 12.83
C ARG A 69 -14.95 7.53 12.24
N LEU A 70 -14.92 7.40 10.94
CA LEU A 70 -13.80 6.78 10.23
C LEU A 70 -12.54 7.62 10.48
N PRO A 71 -11.34 7.03 10.49
CA PRO A 71 -10.12 7.81 10.50
C PRO A 71 -10.08 8.71 9.26
N ALA A 72 -9.57 9.93 9.40
CA ALA A 72 -9.26 10.73 8.23
C ALA A 72 -8.14 10.08 7.41
N GLY A 73 -8.11 10.30 6.11
CA GLY A 73 -6.99 9.88 5.27
C GLY A 73 -5.66 10.42 5.82
N TYR A 74 -5.65 11.70 6.15
CA TYR A 74 -4.66 12.33 7.03
C TYR A 74 -5.20 13.63 7.63
N VAL A 75 -4.55 14.08 8.71
CA VAL A 75 -4.94 15.29 9.46
C VAL A 75 -4.08 16.47 9.02
N SER A 76 -4.71 17.58 8.66
CA SER A 76 -4.08 18.81 8.22
C SER A 76 -4.79 20.03 8.84
N GLU A 77 -4.51 20.33 10.13
CA GLU A 77 -5.30 21.31 10.91
C GLU A 77 -4.46 22.36 11.66
N GLY A 78 -3.13 22.38 11.48
CA GLY A 78 -2.22 23.24 12.22
C GLY A 78 -2.39 24.74 11.93
N GLY A 79 -3.12 25.45 12.78
CA GLY A 79 -3.59 26.84 12.56
C GLY A 79 -2.54 27.97 12.57
N ARG A 80 -1.24 27.71 12.88
CA ARG A 80 -0.18 28.75 12.93
C ARG A 80 1.08 28.41 12.15
N GLN A 81 1.14 27.27 11.53
CA GLN A 81 2.29 26.83 10.74
C GLN A 81 2.12 27.25 9.28
N PRO A 82 3.21 27.41 8.52
CA PRO A 82 3.11 27.74 7.11
C PRO A 82 2.24 26.71 6.40
N VAL A 83 1.28 27.22 5.66
CA VAL A 83 0.45 26.47 4.73
C VAL A 83 1.32 26.21 3.50
N ASP A 84 1.39 24.97 3.05
CA ASP A 84 2.01 24.70 1.77
C ASP A 84 1.21 25.40 0.64
N PRO A 85 1.81 26.27 -0.16
CA PRO A 85 1.07 27.02 -1.19
C PRO A 85 0.47 26.12 -2.26
N GLY A 86 1.14 25.00 -2.59
CA GLY A 86 0.74 24.09 -3.65
C GLY A 86 -0.46 23.23 -3.30
N SER A 87 -0.48 22.66 -2.07
CA SER A 87 -1.52 21.72 -1.65
C SER A 87 -2.45 22.25 -0.57
N ARG A 88 -2.15 23.39 0.04
CA ARG A 88 -2.82 23.91 1.25
C ARG A 88 -2.65 23.03 2.47
N ASP A 89 -1.74 22.08 2.44
CA ASP A 89 -1.46 21.19 3.57
C ASP A 89 -0.79 21.90 4.74
N ARG A 90 -1.05 21.37 5.92
CA ARG A 90 -0.57 21.87 7.22
C ARG A 90 -0.15 20.69 8.11
N PRO A 91 0.72 20.90 9.09
CA PRO A 91 0.91 19.90 10.14
C PRO A 91 -0.44 19.57 10.84
N PRO A 92 -0.56 18.41 11.49
CA PRO A 92 0.50 17.46 11.82
C PRO A 92 0.84 16.47 10.72
N GLY A 93 0.01 16.27 9.70
CA GLY A 93 0.21 15.29 8.64
C GLY A 93 -0.03 13.84 9.10
N THR A 94 -0.66 13.63 10.26
CA THR A 94 -0.94 12.30 10.81
C THR A 94 -1.82 11.49 9.88
N GLY A 95 -1.33 10.37 9.37
CA GLY A 95 -2.03 9.52 8.41
C GLY A 95 -2.98 8.52 9.07
N TRP A 96 -3.87 7.95 8.26
CA TRP A 96 -4.85 6.94 8.66
C TRP A 96 -4.21 5.75 9.39
N GLY A 97 -3.02 5.30 8.96
CA GLY A 97 -2.32 4.20 9.58
C GLY A 97 -1.91 4.49 11.02
N MET A 98 -1.47 5.72 11.33
CA MET A 98 -1.17 6.15 12.69
C MET A 98 -2.45 6.32 13.52
N LEU A 99 -3.53 6.80 12.93
CA LEU A 99 -4.82 6.98 13.61
C LEU A 99 -5.45 5.65 14.07
N ILE A 100 -5.15 4.55 13.37
CA ILE A 100 -5.64 3.21 13.75
C ILE A 100 -4.61 2.38 14.53
N ALA A 101 -3.41 2.90 14.79
CA ALA A 101 -2.33 2.14 15.42
C ALA A 101 -2.68 1.61 16.82
N ASP A 102 -3.49 2.33 17.58
CA ASP A 102 -4.00 1.89 18.89
C ASP A 102 -4.88 0.63 18.83
N TYR A 103 -5.45 0.35 17.66
CA TYR A 103 -6.35 -0.78 17.41
C TYR A 103 -5.67 -1.94 16.68
N LEU A 104 -4.37 -1.80 16.44
CA LEU A 104 -3.46 -2.84 15.99
C LEU A 104 -2.58 -3.30 17.16
N GLU A 105 -1.83 -4.37 17.00
CA GLU A 105 -0.82 -4.77 18.01
C GLU A 105 0.40 -3.81 18.06
N GLU A 106 0.20 -2.55 17.64
CA GLU A 106 1.22 -1.49 17.51
C GLU A 106 0.97 -0.32 18.47
N SER A 107 0.22 -0.53 19.55
CA SER A 107 -0.12 0.51 20.54
C SER A 107 1.13 1.19 21.14
N ALA A 108 2.24 0.45 21.26
CA ALA A 108 3.50 1.03 21.73
C ALA A 108 4.05 2.14 20.81
N LEU A 109 3.80 2.08 19.50
CA LEU A 109 4.17 3.13 18.57
C LEU A 109 3.22 4.33 18.70
N ALA A 110 1.91 4.08 18.82
CA ALA A 110 0.93 5.13 19.03
C ALA A 110 1.19 5.91 20.33
N ASP A 111 1.55 5.23 21.41
CA ASP A 111 1.89 5.85 22.70
C ASP A 111 3.11 6.78 22.64
N LEU A 112 4.04 6.52 21.73
CA LEU A 112 5.25 7.33 21.53
C LEU A 112 5.00 8.52 20.60
N TYR A 113 3.99 8.47 19.76
CA TYR A 113 3.67 9.53 18.82
C TYR A 113 3.16 10.79 19.55
N ARG A 114 3.67 11.95 19.18
CA ARG A 114 3.36 13.25 19.81
C ARG A 114 2.82 14.24 18.77
N PRO A 115 1.51 14.20 18.47
CA PRO A 115 0.88 15.12 17.51
C PRO A 115 0.56 16.48 18.15
N ALA A 116 1.46 17.06 18.92
CA ALA A 116 1.22 18.38 19.52
C ALA A 116 1.04 19.46 18.44
N ALA A 117 0.33 20.55 18.77
CA ALA A 117 0.09 21.66 17.86
C ALA A 117 1.42 22.21 17.29
N GLY A 118 1.61 22.07 15.99
CA GLY A 118 2.84 22.45 15.29
C GLY A 118 3.94 21.39 15.26
N ILE A 119 3.76 20.24 15.94
CA ILE A 119 4.66 19.08 15.87
C ILE A 119 3.99 18.04 14.97
N GLY A 120 4.44 17.91 13.75
CA GLY A 120 3.91 16.97 12.78
C GLY A 120 4.75 15.71 12.64
N ILE A 121 4.40 14.94 11.66
CA ILE A 121 5.09 13.70 11.25
C ILE A 121 6.60 13.95 11.03
N GLY A 122 6.98 15.10 10.49
CA GLY A 122 8.39 15.44 10.21
C GLY A 122 9.23 15.86 11.41
N ALA A 123 8.64 15.98 12.61
CA ALA A 123 9.37 16.44 13.78
C ALA A 123 10.39 15.40 14.27
N ALA A 124 11.52 15.87 14.78
CA ALA A 124 12.61 15.01 15.24
C ALA A 124 12.16 14.06 16.37
N GLU A 125 11.26 14.52 17.24
CA GLU A 125 10.69 13.75 18.35
C GLU A 125 9.88 12.55 17.86
N ASN A 126 9.25 12.66 16.67
CA ASN A 126 8.41 11.61 16.09
C ASN A 126 9.21 10.65 15.18
N GLN A 127 10.45 11.00 14.80
CA GLN A 127 11.26 10.17 13.90
C GLN A 127 11.41 8.71 14.37
N PRO A 128 11.63 8.40 15.66
CA PRO A 128 11.74 7.01 16.11
C PRO A 128 10.49 6.17 15.85
N VAL A 129 9.32 6.80 15.81
CA VAL A 129 8.02 6.15 15.56
C VAL A 129 7.74 6.07 14.07
N VAL A 130 7.80 7.21 13.38
CA VAL A 130 7.36 7.30 11.97
C VAL A 130 8.30 6.60 11.00
N THR A 131 9.54 6.31 11.39
CA THR A 131 10.49 5.49 10.64
C THR A 131 10.30 3.98 10.83
N ALA A 132 9.56 3.56 11.85
CA ALA A 132 9.21 2.15 12.02
C ALA A 132 8.43 1.66 10.79
N SER A 133 8.57 0.38 10.48
CA SER A 133 7.79 -0.28 9.40
C SER A 133 7.10 -1.52 9.98
N PRO A 134 5.94 -1.34 10.64
CA PRO A 134 5.21 -2.45 11.24
C PRO A 134 4.86 -3.52 10.20
N ALA A 135 4.98 -4.78 10.57
CA ALA A 135 4.81 -5.90 9.64
C ALA A 135 3.42 -5.92 8.98
N VAL A 136 2.39 -5.46 9.70
CA VAL A 136 1.01 -5.38 9.20
C VAL A 136 0.87 -4.42 8.01
N PHE A 137 1.73 -3.41 7.89
CA PHE A 137 1.75 -2.48 6.75
C PHE A 137 2.59 -2.97 5.57
N ARG A 138 3.10 -4.19 5.62
CA ARG A 138 3.99 -4.73 4.57
C ARG A 138 3.36 -5.95 3.90
N CYS A 139 3.21 -5.90 2.58
CA CYS A 139 2.87 -7.08 1.79
C CYS A 139 4.15 -7.91 1.53
N PRO A 140 4.19 -9.21 1.91
CA PRO A 140 5.38 -10.05 1.66
C PRO A 140 5.69 -10.28 0.18
N SER A 141 4.78 -9.99 -0.74
CA SER A 141 5.04 -10.03 -2.19
C SER A 141 5.66 -8.74 -2.71
N ASP A 142 5.53 -7.62 -1.98
CA ASP A 142 6.17 -6.36 -2.33
C ASP A 142 7.68 -6.45 -2.08
N GLY A 143 8.44 -6.66 -3.16
CA GLY A 143 9.89 -6.87 -3.13
C GLY A 143 10.71 -5.61 -2.88
N GLY A 144 10.08 -4.46 -2.61
CA GLY A 144 10.75 -3.20 -2.36
C GLY A 144 11.57 -3.16 -1.07
N PRO A 145 12.38 -2.10 -0.86
CA PRO A 145 13.19 -1.93 0.34
C PRO A 145 12.36 -1.97 1.63
N THR A 146 12.95 -2.44 2.72
CA THR A 146 12.34 -2.43 4.06
C THR A 146 12.79 -1.25 4.92
N THR A 147 13.85 -0.56 4.49
CA THR A 147 14.38 0.62 5.19
C THR A 147 13.47 1.83 4.99
N PRO A 148 13.39 2.73 5.98
CA PRO A 148 12.70 4.01 5.80
C PRO A 148 13.21 4.76 4.56
N PHE A 149 12.35 5.56 3.97
CA PHE A 149 12.71 6.38 2.81
C PHE A 149 12.78 7.86 3.19
N GLU A 150 13.61 8.57 2.46
CA GLU A 150 13.72 10.02 2.57
C GLU A 150 12.54 10.69 1.86
N VAL A 151 11.91 11.64 2.54
CA VAL A 151 10.83 12.42 1.95
C VAL A 151 11.41 13.44 0.97
N LEU A 152 10.84 13.46 -0.23
CA LEU A 152 11.20 14.39 -1.30
C LEU A 152 10.06 15.38 -1.55
N THR A 153 10.37 16.47 -2.23
CA THR A 153 9.41 17.44 -2.79
C THR A 153 9.10 17.08 -4.23
N GLU A 154 8.11 17.69 -4.84
CA GLU A 154 7.75 17.50 -6.26
C GLU A 154 8.92 17.80 -7.22
N SER A 155 9.83 18.67 -6.83
CA SER A 155 11.05 18.91 -7.62
C SER A 155 12.10 17.79 -7.52
N GLY A 156 11.83 16.71 -6.76
CA GLY A 156 12.77 15.63 -6.48
C GLY A 156 13.86 16.01 -5.47
N SER A 157 13.79 17.19 -4.88
CA SER A 157 14.74 17.63 -3.85
C SER A 157 14.37 17.04 -2.49
N ARG A 158 15.37 16.90 -1.62
CA ARG A 158 15.15 16.50 -0.22
C ARG A 158 14.19 17.48 0.46
N HIS A 159 13.17 16.94 1.15
CA HIS A 159 12.26 17.77 1.93
C HIS A 159 13.01 18.54 3.03
N PRO A 160 12.70 19.85 3.27
CA PRO A 160 13.45 20.67 4.24
C PRO A 160 13.49 20.13 5.67
N SER A 161 12.51 19.32 6.08
CA SER A 161 12.52 18.67 7.40
C SER A 161 13.61 17.61 7.54
N GLY A 162 14.15 17.08 6.47
CA GLY A 162 15.06 15.93 6.47
C GLY A 162 14.44 14.65 7.02
N ALA A 163 13.10 14.58 7.09
CA ALA A 163 12.39 13.44 7.67
C ALA A 163 12.56 12.16 6.85
N LEU A 164 12.60 11.04 7.56
CA LEU A 164 12.47 9.70 7.01
C LEU A 164 11.11 9.14 7.40
N LEU A 165 10.49 8.37 6.51
CA LEU A 165 9.22 7.69 6.79
C LEU A 165 9.33 6.19 6.59
N GLY A 166 8.66 5.45 7.47
CA GLY A 166 8.47 4.01 7.35
C GLY A 166 7.50 3.69 6.21
N ARG A 167 7.78 2.60 5.52
CA ARG A 167 7.07 2.21 4.29
C ARG A 167 5.76 1.49 4.56
N SER A 168 4.83 1.65 3.62
CA SER A 168 3.58 0.90 3.53
C SER A 168 3.45 0.23 2.16
N SER A 169 2.84 -0.95 2.13
CA SER A 169 2.34 -1.60 0.92
C SER A 169 0.80 -1.49 0.84
N TYR A 170 0.20 -0.67 1.72
CA TYR A 170 -1.25 -0.44 1.75
C TYR A 170 -1.55 1.04 1.80
N VAL A 171 -2.62 1.44 1.14
CA VAL A 171 -3.04 2.82 0.91
C VAL A 171 -4.53 2.99 1.17
N GLY A 172 -4.93 4.21 1.52
CA GLY A 172 -6.33 4.59 1.66
C GLY A 172 -6.93 5.03 0.32
N ASN A 173 -8.21 4.76 0.13
CA ASN A 173 -8.95 5.17 -1.06
C ASN A 173 -9.57 6.56 -0.88
N ALA A 174 -9.20 7.52 -1.74
CA ALA A 174 -9.78 8.86 -1.79
C ALA A 174 -10.98 8.98 -2.75
N GLY A 175 -11.30 7.91 -3.50
CA GLY A 175 -12.38 7.89 -4.47
C GLY A 175 -11.90 7.70 -5.90
N HIS A 176 -12.68 8.17 -6.86
CA HIS A 176 -12.26 8.25 -8.25
C HIS A 176 -11.93 9.69 -8.70
N ALA A 177 -12.12 10.68 -7.83
CA ALA A 177 -11.65 12.05 -8.06
C ALA A 177 -10.24 12.24 -7.47
N GLU A 178 -9.49 13.16 -8.03
CA GLU A 178 -8.16 13.58 -7.55
C GLU A 178 -8.30 14.90 -6.75
N PRO A 179 -8.63 14.85 -5.45
CA PRO A 179 -8.97 16.07 -4.70
C PRO A 179 -7.75 16.94 -4.38
N TRP A 180 -6.53 16.45 -4.59
CA TRP A 180 -5.29 17.20 -4.35
C TRP A 180 -4.77 17.96 -5.58
N ALA A 181 -5.37 17.77 -6.75
CA ALA A 181 -5.04 18.55 -7.94
C ALA A 181 -5.29 20.06 -7.75
N ASP A 182 -6.25 20.42 -6.88
CA ASP A 182 -6.58 21.80 -6.59
C ASP A 182 -6.10 22.23 -5.18
N PRO A 183 -5.44 23.39 -5.03
CA PRO A 183 -4.96 23.91 -3.74
C PRO A 183 -6.11 24.57 -2.94
N VAL A 184 -7.03 23.75 -2.46
CA VAL A 184 -8.19 24.20 -1.67
C VAL A 184 -8.07 23.83 -0.19
N ASP A 185 -8.74 24.59 0.70
CA ASP A 185 -8.69 24.32 2.14
C ASP A 185 -9.52 23.09 2.56
N SER A 186 -10.59 22.76 1.83
CA SER A 186 -11.45 21.61 2.11
C SER A 186 -11.62 20.75 0.85
N TRP A 187 -11.58 19.43 1.04
CA TRP A 187 -11.86 18.46 -0.01
C TRP A 187 -13.28 17.89 0.09
N ASP A 188 -14.09 18.40 1.03
CA ASP A 188 -15.50 18.04 1.11
C ASP A 188 -16.21 18.40 -0.21
N GLY A 189 -16.85 17.43 -0.85
CA GLY A 189 -17.51 17.58 -2.14
C GLY A 189 -16.58 17.51 -3.38
N LEU A 190 -15.26 17.41 -3.17
CA LEU A 190 -14.29 17.11 -4.23
C LEU A 190 -13.88 15.64 -4.15
N ALA A 191 -13.44 15.19 -2.97
CA ALA A 191 -13.17 13.79 -2.71
C ALA A 191 -14.49 13.02 -2.56
N ASN A 192 -14.60 11.90 -3.23
CA ASN A 192 -15.79 11.03 -3.17
C ASN A 192 -15.49 9.63 -2.63
N GLY A 193 -14.30 9.40 -2.09
CA GLY A 193 -13.95 8.16 -1.39
C GLY A 193 -14.07 8.26 0.13
N PRO A 194 -13.79 7.17 0.86
CA PRO A 194 -13.95 7.13 2.33
C PRO A 194 -12.82 7.83 3.09
N LEU A 195 -11.61 7.96 2.51
CA LEU A 195 -10.42 8.44 3.19
C LEU A 195 -9.77 9.59 2.41
N TYR A 196 -9.90 10.81 2.92
CA TYR A 196 -9.24 11.98 2.35
C TYR A 196 -8.78 12.94 3.46
N ARG A 197 -8.16 14.04 3.12
CA ARG A 197 -7.70 15.05 4.08
C ARG A 197 -8.84 15.54 4.96
N ASN A 198 -8.72 15.35 6.28
CA ASN A 198 -9.70 15.74 7.30
C ASN A 198 -11.11 15.15 7.08
N SER A 199 -11.23 13.97 6.46
CA SER A 199 -12.54 13.39 6.09
C SER A 199 -13.45 13.10 7.29
N TRP A 200 -12.96 12.48 8.35
CA TRP A 200 -13.70 12.15 9.57
C TRP A 200 -15.16 11.73 9.34
N LEU A 201 -15.41 10.92 8.30
CA LEU A 201 -16.75 10.52 7.89
C LEU A 201 -17.38 9.57 8.91
N THR A 202 -18.72 9.55 8.95
CA THR A 202 -19.48 8.50 9.61
C THR A 202 -19.81 7.39 8.64
N LEU A 203 -19.99 6.15 9.09
CA LEU A 203 -20.42 5.04 8.22
C LEU A 203 -21.72 5.33 7.46
N GLY A 204 -22.61 6.15 8.03
CA GLY A 204 -23.85 6.56 7.36
C GLY A 204 -23.66 7.44 6.12
N ARG A 205 -22.45 7.96 5.87
CA ARG A 205 -22.12 8.69 4.64
C ARG A 205 -21.81 7.77 3.48
N VAL A 206 -21.57 6.50 3.73
CA VAL A 206 -21.28 5.49 2.70
C VAL A 206 -22.60 4.92 2.21
N SER A 207 -23.31 5.67 1.35
CA SER A 207 -24.65 5.33 0.89
C SER A 207 -24.68 4.18 -0.12
N ASP A 208 -23.60 3.94 -0.85
CA ASP A 208 -23.48 2.86 -1.83
C ASP A 208 -23.34 1.46 -1.17
N GLY A 209 -23.11 1.48 0.14
CA GLY A 209 -23.04 0.29 0.97
C GLY A 209 -21.62 -0.16 1.27
N LEU A 210 -21.36 -0.49 2.54
CA LEU A 210 -20.03 -0.85 3.04
C LEU A 210 -19.43 -2.07 2.33
N SER A 211 -20.24 -3.01 1.87
CA SER A 211 -19.79 -4.20 1.12
C SER A 211 -19.48 -3.93 -0.36
N LYS A 212 -19.67 -2.71 -0.81
CA LYS A 212 -19.48 -2.26 -2.20
C LYS A 212 -18.56 -1.05 -2.31
N THR A 213 -17.95 -0.60 -1.23
CA THR A 213 -17.03 0.54 -1.22
C THR A 213 -15.66 0.10 -0.74
N VAL A 214 -14.64 0.34 -1.56
CA VAL A 214 -13.23 0.07 -1.22
C VAL A 214 -12.75 1.14 -0.23
N PHE A 215 -12.20 0.70 0.91
CA PHE A 215 -11.60 1.59 1.90
C PHE A 215 -10.08 1.61 1.79
N LEU A 216 -9.46 0.42 1.65
CA LEU A 216 -8.02 0.27 1.59
C LEU A 216 -7.65 -0.64 0.42
N GLY A 217 -6.47 -0.47 -0.14
CA GLY A 217 -5.94 -1.32 -1.19
C GLY A 217 -4.44 -1.51 -1.10
N GLU A 218 -3.91 -2.36 -1.96
CA GLU A 218 -2.47 -2.58 -2.10
C GLU A 218 -1.83 -1.51 -2.99
N HIS A 219 -0.58 -1.18 -2.68
CA HIS A 219 0.29 -0.39 -3.54
C HIS A 219 1.71 -0.95 -3.48
N SER A 220 2.34 -1.10 -4.66
CA SER A 220 3.70 -1.60 -4.75
C SER A 220 4.73 -0.47 -4.74
N GLN A 221 5.82 -0.70 -4.03
CA GLN A 221 6.99 0.17 -4.06
C GLN A 221 7.72 0.16 -5.42
N GLN A 222 7.37 -0.76 -6.33
CA GLN A 222 7.81 -0.70 -7.72
C GLN A 222 7.19 0.48 -8.48
N VAL A 223 6.02 0.95 -8.06
CA VAL A 223 5.38 2.14 -8.64
C VAL A 223 5.89 3.38 -7.95
N SER A 224 5.71 3.46 -6.62
CA SER A 224 6.15 4.62 -5.83
C SER A 224 6.26 4.27 -4.34
N GLN A 225 6.87 5.17 -3.58
CA GLN A 225 7.02 5.02 -2.15
C GLN A 225 5.75 5.48 -1.43
N LYS A 226 5.25 4.67 -0.49
CA LYS A 226 4.12 5.00 0.39
C LYS A 226 4.55 4.92 1.85
N ALA A 227 3.94 5.75 2.67
CA ALA A 227 4.14 5.81 4.12
C ALA A 227 2.92 5.26 4.85
N TRP A 228 3.11 4.68 6.03
CA TRP A 228 2.01 4.25 6.88
C TRP A 228 1.59 5.32 7.89
N ALA A 229 2.56 6.09 8.42
CA ALA A 229 2.35 6.95 9.57
C ALA A 229 1.74 8.32 9.21
N GLY A 230 2.07 8.84 8.05
CA GLY A 230 1.61 10.17 7.67
C GLY A 230 2.37 10.79 6.52
N THR A 231 2.10 12.07 6.29
CA THR A 231 2.70 12.89 5.23
C THR A 231 3.19 14.23 5.77
N LEU A 232 3.84 15.02 4.92
CA LEU A 232 4.33 16.36 5.27
C LEU A 232 3.87 17.38 4.21
N PRO A 233 3.55 18.62 4.63
CA PRO A 233 3.26 19.70 3.69
C PRO A 233 4.42 19.91 2.71
N GLY A 234 4.15 19.90 1.41
CA GLY A 234 5.17 20.04 0.36
C GLY A 234 5.97 18.78 0.06
N ALA A 235 5.62 17.65 0.66
CA ALA A 235 6.14 16.34 0.29
C ALA A 235 5.54 15.87 -1.04
N ALA A 236 6.17 14.89 -1.67
CA ALA A 236 5.63 14.24 -2.86
C ALA A 236 5.94 12.74 -2.87
N SER A 237 5.08 11.98 -3.51
CA SER A 237 5.32 10.60 -3.90
C SER A 237 6.07 10.60 -5.22
N MET A 238 7.25 10.01 -5.24
CA MET A 238 8.09 9.94 -6.43
C MET A 238 7.87 8.61 -7.13
N PRO A 239 7.74 8.60 -8.46
CA PRO A 239 7.75 7.35 -9.22
C PRO A 239 9.08 6.63 -9.02
N SER A 240 9.06 5.30 -8.98
CA SER A 240 10.29 4.52 -8.95
C SER A 240 10.99 4.54 -10.31
N GLU A 241 12.32 4.37 -10.32
CA GLU A 241 13.08 4.29 -11.57
C GLU A 241 12.59 3.19 -12.52
N ALA A 242 12.07 2.08 -11.97
CA ALA A 242 11.51 0.99 -12.74
C ALA A 242 10.21 1.35 -13.46
N PHE A 243 9.49 2.34 -12.96
CA PHE A 243 8.17 2.76 -13.45
C PHE A 243 8.23 4.02 -14.36
N VAL A 244 9.35 4.73 -14.38
CA VAL A 244 9.56 5.98 -15.14
C VAL A 244 9.36 5.85 -16.67
N SER A 245 9.37 4.65 -17.23
CA SER A 245 9.20 4.44 -18.67
C SER A 245 7.74 4.47 -19.14
N SER A 246 6.77 4.53 -18.25
CA SER A 246 5.35 4.61 -18.58
C SER A 246 4.85 6.06 -18.61
N LEU A 247 3.76 6.31 -19.29
CA LEU A 247 3.03 7.57 -19.21
C LEU A 247 2.60 7.75 -17.74
N GLY A 248 2.82 8.93 -17.16
CA GLY A 248 2.44 9.16 -15.75
C GLY A 248 3.55 9.00 -14.72
N SER A 249 4.81 9.08 -15.16
CA SER A 249 5.99 9.05 -14.29
C SER A 249 6.27 10.39 -13.59
N GLU A 250 5.27 11.23 -13.39
CA GLU A 250 5.42 12.49 -12.68
C GLU A 250 5.26 12.30 -11.16
N PRO A 251 6.00 13.08 -10.37
CA PRO A 251 5.77 13.17 -8.94
C PRO A 251 4.36 13.71 -8.66
N ASP A 252 3.76 13.29 -7.57
CA ASP A 252 2.47 13.78 -7.15
C ASP A 252 2.47 14.15 -5.66
N GLY A 253 1.57 15.05 -5.26
CA GLY A 253 1.58 15.76 -4.00
C GLY A 253 1.55 14.91 -2.73
N ALA A 254 1.64 15.58 -1.59
CA ALA A 254 1.82 14.99 -0.26
C ALA A 254 0.77 13.92 0.12
N ALA A 255 -0.46 14.07 -0.34
CA ALA A 255 -1.55 13.13 -0.09
C ALA A 255 -1.25 11.73 -0.61
N THR A 256 -0.59 11.64 -1.75
CA THR A 256 -0.32 10.38 -2.46
C THR A 256 0.70 9.49 -1.75
N LEU A 257 1.39 10.00 -0.72
CA LEU A 257 2.18 9.15 0.18
C LEU A 257 1.32 8.18 1.00
N LEU A 258 0.02 8.44 1.14
CA LEU A 258 -0.92 7.67 1.97
C LEU A 258 -2.15 7.19 1.21
N LEU A 259 -2.56 7.96 0.21
CA LEU A 259 -3.84 7.85 -0.46
C LEU A 259 -3.64 7.56 -1.95
N VAL A 260 -4.67 6.98 -2.52
CA VAL A 260 -4.79 6.73 -3.96
C VAL A 260 -6.23 7.01 -4.41
N HIS A 261 -6.40 7.17 -5.71
CA HIS A 261 -7.72 7.25 -6.36
C HIS A 261 -7.75 6.30 -7.57
N SER A 262 -8.92 6.08 -8.15
CA SER A 262 -9.08 5.22 -9.33
C SER A 262 -9.27 6.00 -10.64
N GLY A 263 -9.48 7.29 -10.56
CA GLY A 263 -9.75 8.15 -11.71
C GLY A 263 -8.51 8.68 -12.41
N PRO A 264 -8.70 9.64 -13.32
CA PRO A 264 -7.61 10.23 -14.10
C PRO A 264 -6.66 11.03 -13.20
N ALA A 265 -5.39 11.05 -13.56
CA ALA A 265 -4.45 12.00 -12.97
C ALA A 265 -4.57 13.36 -13.66
N GLU A 266 -3.91 14.39 -13.08
CA GLU A 266 -3.93 15.74 -13.61
C GLU A 266 -3.52 15.76 -15.10
N GLY A 267 -4.35 16.37 -15.93
CA GLY A 267 -4.11 16.49 -17.38
C GLY A 267 -4.58 15.31 -18.22
N GLU A 268 -5.08 14.24 -17.64
CA GLU A 268 -5.74 13.16 -18.38
C GLU A 268 -7.20 13.48 -18.67
N ALA A 269 -7.73 12.88 -19.74
CA ALA A 269 -9.19 12.82 -19.97
C ALA A 269 -9.82 11.81 -18.97
N ASP A 270 -11.15 11.75 -18.94
CA ASP A 270 -11.95 10.85 -18.08
C ASP A 270 -11.53 9.37 -18.23
N VAL A 271 -10.43 8.98 -17.60
CA VAL A 271 -9.88 7.63 -17.60
C VAL A 271 -9.99 7.06 -16.18
N ILE A 272 -10.45 5.82 -16.10
CA ILE A 272 -10.43 5.06 -14.85
C ILE A 272 -9.31 4.02 -14.94
N HIS A 273 -8.43 4.03 -13.97
CA HIS A 273 -7.30 3.11 -13.89
C HIS A 273 -7.65 1.91 -13.00
N PRO A 274 -7.88 0.71 -13.58
CA PRO A 274 -8.07 -0.50 -12.80
C PRO A 274 -6.78 -0.85 -12.02
N PRO A 275 -6.88 -1.76 -11.03
CA PRO A 275 -5.68 -2.23 -10.34
C PRO A 275 -4.65 -2.81 -11.32
N ASN A 276 -3.37 -2.55 -11.09
CA ASN A 276 -2.26 -3.03 -11.92
C ASN A 276 -2.27 -2.50 -13.37
N ASP A 277 -2.91 -1.37 -13.61
CA ASP A 277 -2.83 -0.72 -14.91
C ASP A 277 -1.37 -0.41 -15.26
N PRO A 278 -0.87 -0.83 -16.44
CA PRO A 278 0.52 -0.58 -16.84
C PRO A 278 0.84 0.89 -17.10
N VAL A 279 -0.17 1.73 -17.23
CA VAL A 279 -0.03 3.20 -17.35
C VAL A 279 -0.44 3.92 -16.06
N ALA A 280 -0.58 3.19 -14.94
CA ALA A 280 -0.95 3.74 -13.65
C ALA A 280 0.03 4.83 -13.19
N HIS A 281 -0.52 5.79 -12.45
CA HIS A 281 0.25 6.84 -11.78
C HIS A 281 0.70 6.41 -10.39
N VAL A 282 1.55 7.23 -9.76
CA VAL A 282 1.97 7.01 -8.36
C VAL A 282 0.80 6.97 -7.37
N CYS A 283 -0.35 7.50 -7.75
CA CYS A 283 -1.56 7.62 -6.94
C CYS A 283 -2.61 6.51 -7.19
N GLN A 284 -2.25 5.38 -7.83
CA GLN A 284 -3.19 4.31 -8.11
C GLN A 284 -2.90 3.01 -7.35
N MET A 285 -3.91 2.12 -7.25
CA MET A 285 -3.72 0.81 -6.62
C MET A 285 -2.91 -0.11 -7.54
N PHE A 286 -1.91 -0.74 -6.95
CA PHE A 286 -1.01 -1.63 -7.66
C PHE A 286 -0.49 -2.73 -6.72
N SER A 287 -0.32 -3.95 -7.20
CA SER A 287 0.28 -5.03 -6.43
C SER A 287 1.21 -5.91 -7.26
N GLU A 288 2.08 -6.64 -6.57
CA GLU A 288 2.93 -7.67 -7.17
C GLU A 288 2.18 -8.99 -7.46
N HIS A 289 0.91 -9.06 -7.08
CA HIS A 289 0.07 -10.23 -7.33
C HIS A 289 -0.39 -10.25 -8.79
N ARG A 290 -0.17 -11.36 -9.46
CA ARG A 290 -0.59 -11.50 -10.85
C ARG A 290 -2.10 -11.41 -11.00
N GLY A 291 -2.55 -10.57 -11.91
CA GLY A 291 -3.94 -10.48 -12.33
C GLY A 291 -4.81 -9.54 -11.53
N GLY A 292 -4.25 -8.74 -10.60
CA GLY A 292 -5.00 -7.76 -9.84
C GLY A 292 -4.46 -7.48 -8.44
N CYS A 293 -5.21 -6.82 -7.59
CA CYS A 293 -4.81 -6.50 -6.22
C CYS A 293 -5.87 -6.86 -5.17
N ASN A 294 -5.43 -7.04 -3.92
CA ASN A 294 -6.34 -7.17 -2.79
C ASN A 294 -6.83 -5.78 -2.36
N VAL A 295 -8.12 -5.69 -2.09
CA VAL A 295 -8.74 -4.50 -1.50
C VAL A 295 -9.56 -4.90 -0.28
N ALA A 296 -9.66 -3.99 0.69
CA ALA A 296 -10.58 -4.13 1.81
C ALA A 296 -11.79 -3.21 1.61
N LEU A 297 -12.96 -3.79 1.78
CA LEU A 297 -14.24 -3.10 1.70
C LEU A 297 -14.61 -2.49 3.06
N GLY A 298 -15.56 -1.57 3.06
CA GLY A 298 -16.03 -0.88 4.24
C GLY A 298 -16.68 -1.76 5.32
N ASP A 299 -17.05 -2.99 4.98
CA ASP A 299 -17.54 -4.00 5.93
C ASP A 299 -16.43 -4.88 6.53
N GLY A 300 -15.16 -4.63 6.17
CA GLY A 300 -14.01 -5.41 6.59
C GLY A 300 -13.73 -6.66 5.75
N ALA A 301 -14.53 -6.95 4.72
CA ALA A 301 -14.24 -8.03 3.79
C ALA A 301 -13.04 -7.66 2.91
N VAL A 302 -12.19 -8.65 2.62
CA VAL A 302 -11.11 -8.50 1.64
C VAL A 302 -11.47 -9.25 0.38
N ARG A 303 -11.32 -8.58 -0.76
CA ARG A 303 -11.57 -9.11 -2.10
C ARG A 303 -10.32 -8.95 -2.96
N PHE A 304 -10.16 -9.86 -3.89
CA PHE A 304 -9.16 -9.71 -4.95
C PHE A 304 -9.84 -9.16 -6.20
N ILE A 305 -9.45 -7.97 -6.59
CA ILE A 305 -10.00 -7.29 -7.76
C ILE A 305 -9.09 -7.56 -8.95
N SER A 306 -9.70 -8.01 -10.04
CA SER A 306 -9.01 -8.28 -11.31
C SER A 306 -8.51 -6.99 -11.96
N GLU A 307 -7.32 -7.03 -12.57
CA GLU A 307 -6.82 -5.96 -13.44
C GLU A 307 -7.67 -5.73 -14.70
N PHE A 308 -8.59 -6.66 -15.01
CA PHE A 308 -9.54 -6.58 -16.12
C PHE A 308 -10.96 -6.22 -15.65
N ILE A 309 -11.12 -5.69 -14.43
CA ILE A 309 -12.41 -5.22 -13.95
C ILE A 309 -12.96 -4.13 -14.89
N ASP A 310 -14.25 -4.09 -15.06
CA ASP A 310 -14.93 -3.01 -15.80
C ASP A 310 -14.64 -1.66 -15.11
N GLN A 311 -14.27 -0.66 -15.89
CA GLN A 311 -13.82 0.64 -15.36
C GLN A 311 -14.93 1.38 -14.60
N ASP A 312 -16.19 1.31 -15.09
CA ASP A 312 -17.33 1.94 -14.41
C ASP A 312 -17.60 1.24 -13.07
N VAL A 313 -17.47 -0.08 -13.01
CA VAL A 313 -17.59 -0.86 -11.78
C VAL A 313 -16.46 -0.48 -10.81
N TRP A 314 -15.24 -0.29 -11.31
CA TRP A 314 -14.11 0.09 -10.45
C TRP A 314 -14.25 1.51 -9.89
N ALA A 315 -14.71 2.46 -10.71
CA ALA A 315 -15.06 3.81 -10.26
C ALA A 315 -16.14 3.78 -9.17
N ALA A 316 -17.22 3.02 -9.41
CA ALA A 316 -18.31 2.85 -8.48
C ALA A 316 -17.89 2.22 -7.15
N LEU A 317 -16.99 1.22 -7.17
CA LEU A 317 -16.40 0.63 -5.96
C LEU A 317 -15.51 1.61 -5.18
N SER A 318 -14.99 2.63 -5.85
CA SER A 318 -14.11 3.63 -5.23
C SER A 318 -14.87 4.76 -4.56
N SER A 319 -16.14 5.00 -4.93
CA SER A 319 -16.97 6.08 -4.38
C SER A 319 -17.80 5.63 -3.16
N ILE A 320 -18.26 6.61 -2.36
CA ILE A 320 -19.11 6.39 -1.17
C ILE A 320 -20.58 6.71 -1.42
N ASP A 321 -20.91 7.49 -2.46
CA ASP A 321 -22.23 8.08 -2.68
C ASP A 321 -22.54 8.35 -4.18
N GLY A 322 -21.90 7.63 -5.09
CA GLY A 322 -22.15 7.74 -6.53
C GLY A 322 -23.54 7.25 -6.96
N GLY A 323 -24.13 6.34 -6.17
CA GLY A 323 -25.46 5.79 -6.42
C GLY A 323 -25.51 4.77 -7.56
N GLU A 324 -24.36 4.27 -8.00
CA GLU A 324 -24.26 3.31 -9.10
C GLU A 324 -24.70 1.91 -8.67
N GLY A 325 -25.48 1.27 -9.51
CA GLY A 325 -25.91 -0.12 -9.31
C GLY A 325 -24.80 -1.11 -9.63
N ILE A 326 -23.99 -1.56 -8.66
CA ILE A 326 -23.00 -2.60 -8.89
C ILE A 326 -23.67 -3.98 -8.84
N PRO A 327 -23.63 -4.78 -9.93
CA PRO A 327 -24.11 -6.15 -9.92
C PRO A 327 -23.39 -7.00 -8.86
N GLY A 328 -24.10 -7.93 -8.23
CA GLY A 328 -23.53 -8.72 -7.12
C GLY A 328 -22.42 -9.71 -7.52
N ASP A 329 -22.25 -9.95 -8.81
CA ASP A 329 -21.25 -10.84 -9.41
C ASP A 329 -20.18 -10.07 -10.22
N ALA A 330 -20.14 -8.74 -10.11
CA ALA A 330 -19.24 -7.89 -10.91
C ALA A 330 -17.78 -7.90 -10.41
N PHE A 331 -17.47 -8.46 -9.18
CA PHE A 331 -16.12 -8.44 -8.59
C PHE A 331 -15.95 -9.50 -7.49
#